data_d1f7565bc0137aeca94644d30a0d7068
#
_entry.id   d1f7565bc0137aeca94644d30a0d7068
#
_cell.length_a   1.000
_cell.length_b   1.000
_cell.length_c   1.000
_cell.angle_alpha   90.00
_cell.angle_beta   90.00
_cell.angle_gamma   90.00
#
_symmetry.space_group_name_H-M   'P 1'
#
loop_
_entity.id
_entity.type
_entity.pdbx_description
1 polymer ?
#
loop_
_entity_poly.entity_id
_entity_poly.type
_entity_poly.pdbx_seq_one_letter_code
_entity_poly.pdbx_strand_id
1 'polypeptide(L)'
;MLSIRNRFPAIISVVLVASCSGASHQGTATTADSTAVDSARTYATMPAMLPDTAYASIRAIRPVTKVYLENVDGNIGYTGNMYANTPGVFTFRGGAFRDADFHGTVKGTPTKIDVVWEFKTDQSRPTSGGTSWGGGSGWTGQPLYVEWPDSCVKRFRSAGVVTDHFQPREIIVGSLAGRVYFIDYETGKASRQSIDITNPIKGTISLDPTLNGNLYVGQGIPVSQPFGALVIDLFRHKVTHTYGMDSRAPRHWGAYDSSALRVGRFLIRPGENGMLYKFLVRPGELVLHSTMHYTTASNQLGMEASMSQYANYGFTADNEGNLVCTDLNTMRPVWHYAMGDDTDSSPVLMVENGHPYIYTGSEIDKQGEGIGKFVKIDALNGHEVWHSDFRGRLYNVDRKHFDGGFYGTSLPGRGDCADLIFANVVYNTKGMNGSFVAMERASGKVRYEVPLRCYAWSSPVGFLNEKNEQYIFAADCAGRVYLLRGNTGEIIYSAVVGHNFESSPVVVGNTLVVGSRGNTIFKMAIR
;
A
#
# COMPACT_ATOMS: atom_id res chain seq x y z
N MET A 1 3.37 20.16 -24.54
CA MET A 1 2.83 20.09 -23.16
C MET A 1 2.92 18.66 -22.76
N LEU A 2 3.77 18.34 -21.80
CA LEU A 2 3.92 16.96 -21.33
C LEU A 2 2.70 16.64 -20.45
N SER A 3 1.90 15.67 -20.90
CA SER A 3 0.96 14.99 -20.04
C SER A 3 1.78 14.24 -18.99
N ILE A 4 1.85 14.75 -17.78
CA ILE A 4 2.44 14.01 -16.66
C ILE A 4 1.38 12.99 -16.26
N ARG A 5 1.43 11.85 -16.90
CA ARG A 5 0.69 10.66 -16.47
C ARG A 5 1.40 10.14 -15.23
N ASN A 6 0.77 10.31 -14.10
CA ASN A 6 1.30 9.94 -12.80
C ASN A 6 0.82 8.54 -12.44
N ARG A 7 1.73 7.59 -12.39
CA ARG A 7 1.44 6.19 -12.20
C ARG A 7 2.40 5.56 -11.21
N PHE A 8 1.94 4.68 -10.36
CA PHE A 8 2.57 4.38 -9.08
C PHE A 8 2.51 2.95 -8.62
N PRO A 9 3.56 2.51 -8.07
CA PRO A 9 3.79 1.16 -7.60
C PRO A 9 3.80 0.87 -6.14
N ALA A 10 4.01 -0.14 -5.85
CA ALA A 10 3.89 -1.27 -5.10
C ALA A 10 4.85 -1.81 -4.14
N ILE A 11 4.68 -2.56 -3.18
CA ILE A 11 5.39 -3.72 -2.65
C ILE A 11 4.96 -4.21 -1.32
N ILE A 12 5.24 -5.26 -1.01
CA ILE A 12 5.48 -6.58 -0.45
C ILE A 12 5.84 -6.71 0.99
N SER A 13 5.61 -7.78 1.67
CA SER A 13 6.41 -8.77 2.32
C SER A 13 5.89 -9.61 3.40
N VAL A 14 6.53 -10.46 3.69
CA VAL A 14 7.14 -11.62 4.25
C VAL A 14 7.25 -11.67 5.76
N VAL A 15 7.30 -12.68 6.21
CA VAL A 15 7.18 -13.69 7.19
C VAL A 15 8.41 -14.30 7.83
N LEU A 16 8.52 -14.62 9.11
CA LEU A 16 9.19 -15.63 9.71
C LEU A 16 9.01 -16.15 11.05
N VAL A 17 9.43 -17.26 11.32
CA VAL A 17 9.43 -18.05 12.55
C VAL A 17 10.77 -18.09 13.25
N ALA A 18 10.79 -18.04 14.55
CA ALA A 18 11.84 -18.67 15.35
C ALA A 18 11.22 -19.42 16.52
N SER A 19 11.56 -20.68 16.62
CA SER A 19 11.26 -21.52 17.77
C SER A 19 12.27 -21.32 18.87
N CYS A 20 11.81 -21.10 20.10
CA CYS A 20 12.57 -21.49 21.28
C CYS A 20 11.62 -22.08 22.33
N SER A 21 12.01 -23.23 22.82
CA SER A 21 11.33 -24.03 23.82
C SER A 21 11.46 -23.45 25.23
N GLY A 22 10.41 -23.61 26.02
CA GLY A 22 10.55 -23.73 27.44
C GLY A 22 9.53 -23.05 28.32
N ALA A 23 8.84 -23.87 29.11
CA ALA A 23 8.13 -23.61 30.35
C ALA A 23 6.66 -23.26 30.32
N SER A 24 5.91 -24.19 30.84
CA SER A 24 4.49 -24.22 31.10
C SER A 24 4.01 -23.19 32.14
N HIS A 25 2.96 -22.44 31.81
CA HIS A 25 1.97 -22.03 32.80
C HIS A 25 0.58 -22.12 32.18
N GLN A 26 -0.30 -22.86 32.84
CA GLN A 26 -1.71 -22.96 32.49
C GLN A 26 -2.43 -21.67 32.87
N GLY A 27 -2.92 -20.97 31.86
CA GLY A 27 -3.88 -19.90 31.98
C GLY A 27 -5.02 -20.16 31.01
N THR A 28 -6.25 -20.10 31.46
CA THR A 28 -7.47 -20.36 30.71
C THR A 28 -7.56 -19.46 29.48
N ALA A 29 -7.44 -20.03 28.30
CA ALA A 29 -7.58 -19.32 27.03
C ALA A 29 -9.07 -19.06 26.74
N THR A 30 -9.44 -17.80 26.68
CA THR A 30 -10.65 -17.35 26.00
C THR A 30 -10.47 -17.51 24.49
N THR A 31 -11.44 -18.09 23.82
CA THR A 31 -11.49 -18.31 22.38
C THR A 31 -11.56 -16.97 21.63
N ALA A 32 -10.41 -16.44 21.27
CA ALA A 32 -10.27 -15.32 20.36
C ALA A 32 -9.27 -15.71 19.27
N ASP A 33 -9.70 -15.52 18.03
CA ASP A 33 -8.87 -15.45 16.84
C ASP A 33 -8.22 -16.74 16.32
N SER A 34 -9.03 -17.72 15.91
CA SER A 34 -8.56 -18.92 15.18
C SER A 34 -8.07 -18.61 13.75
N THR A 35 -8.48 -17.51 13.14
CA THR A 35 -8.12 -17.19 11.74
C THR A 35 -6.75 -16.52 11.58
N ALA A 36 -6.34 -15.67 12.52
CA ALA A 36 -5.00 -15.08 12.51
C ALA A 36 -3.91 -16.10 12.89
N VAL A 37 -4.24 -17.05 13.77
CA VAL A 37 -3.33 -18.12 14.18
C VAL A 37 -3.10 -19.13 13.06
N ASP A 38 -4.10 -19.42 12.24
CA ASP A 38 -3.95 -20.34 11.10
C ASP A 38 -3.08 -19.77 9.98
N SER A 39 -3.18 -18.46 9.68
CA SER A 39 -2.30 -17.86 8.69
C SER A 39 -0.82 -17.96 9.07
N ALA A 40 -0.46 -17.75 10.33
CA ALA A 40 0.92 -17.86 10.81
C ALA A 40 1.47 -19.31 10.81
N ARG A 41 0.61 -20.30 10.99
CA ARG A 41 1.02 -21.73 11.00
C ARG A 41 1.20 -22.31 9.60
N THR A 42 0.50 -21.79 8.60
CA THR A 42 0.52 -22.33 7.23
C THR A 42 1.83 -22.03 6.47
N TYR A 43 2.63 -21.08 6.95
CA TYR A 43 3.90 -20.70 6.33
C TYR A 43 5.11 -21.59 6.64
N ALA A 44 4.96 -22.60 7.49
CA ALA A 44 6.07 -23.46 7.91
C ALA A 44 6.62 -24.35 6.78
N THR A 45 5.83 -24.61 5.75
CA THR A 45 6.27 -25.42 4.58
C THR A 45 5.80 -24.73 3.30
N MET A 46 6.73 -24.15 2.57
CA MET A 46 6.43 -23.62 1.25
C MET A 46 6.23 -24.76 0.24
N PRO A 47 5.14 -24.73 -0.54
CA PRO A 47 5.10 -25.52 -1.76
C PRO A 47 6.24 -25.07 -2.66
N ALA A 48 6.97 -25.99 -3.26
CA ALA A 48 7.95 -25.67 -4.29
C ALA A 48 7.24 -24.94 -5.43
N MET A 49 7.83 -23.84 -5.92
CA MET A 49 7.34 -23.22 -7.14
C MET A 49 7.34 -24.26 -8.25
N LEU A 50 6.26 -24.30 -9.01
CA LEU A 50 6.12 -25.26 -10.09
C LEU A 50 7.15 -24.96 -11.19
N PRO A 51 7.92 -25.97 -11.64
CA PRO A 51 8.95 -25.73 -12.64
C PRO A 51 8.40 -25.55 -14.05
N ASP A 52 9.20 -24.90 -14.88
CA ASP A 52 9.28 -24.91 -16.34
C ASP A 52 8.09 -24.44 -17.21
N THR A 53 6.83 -24.69 -16.94
CA THR A 53 5.73 -24.24 -17.80
C THR A 53 5.41 -22.75 -17.63
N ALA A 54 5.68 -22.18 -16.46
CA ALA A 54 5.51 -20.74 -16.20
C ALA A 54 6.58 -19.88 -16.92
N TYR A 55 7.75 -20.42 -17.20
CA TYR A 55 8.86 -19.67 -17.82
C TYR A 55 8.60 -19.23 -19.27
N ALA A 56 7.67 -19.82 -19.98
CA ALA A 56 7.38 -19.44 -21.36
C ALA A 56 6.90 -17.99 -21.50
N SER A 57 6.13 -17.48 -20.53
CA SER A 57 5.62 -16.10 -20.54
C SER A 57 6.71 -15.07 -20.24
N ILE A 58 7.73 -15.40 -19.44
CA ILE A 58 8.83 -14.51 -19.05
C ILE A 58 9.66 -14.05 -20.24
N ARG A 59 9.76 -14.86 -21.30
CA ARG A 59 10.51 -14.50 -22.51
C ARG A 59 9.97 -13.24 -23.18
N ALA A 60 8.71 -12.89 -22.93
CA ALA A 60 8.09 -11.69 -23.49
C ALA A 60 8.63 -10.40 -22.87
N ILE A 61 9.08 -10.42 -21.61
CA ILE A 61 9.48 -9.21 -20.85
C ILE A 61 11.01 -9.00 -20.76
N ARG A 62 11.82 -9.90 -21.29
CA ARG A 62 13.30 -9.77 -21.38
C ARG A 62 13.96 -9.23 -20.11
N PRO A 63 13.97 -9.98 -19.01
CA PRO A 63 14.46 -9.51 -17.72
C PRO A 63 15.98 -9.38 -17.68
N VAL A 64 16.47 -8.38 -16.95
CA VAL A 64 17.87 -8.13 -16.65
C VAL A 64 18.06 -8.01 -15.15
N THR A 65 18.93 -8.83 -14.58
CA THR A 65 19.30 -8.81 -13.16
C THR A 65 20.77 -8.44 -13.00
N LYS A 66 21.08 -7.59 -12.03
CA LYS A 66 22.45 -7.22 -11.69
C LYS A 66 22.69 -7.25 -10.18
N VAL A 67 23.76 -7.90 -9.75
CA VAL A 67 24.25 -7.91 -8.37
C VAL A 67 25.40 -6.92 -8.24
N TYR A 68 25.44 -6.14 -7.17
CA TYR A 68 26.47 -5.13 -6.88
C TYR A 68 27.27 -5.47 -5.62
N LEU A 69 26.70 -6.25 -4.69
CA LEU A 69 27.36 -6.71 -3.48
C LEU A 69 27.57 -8.24 -3.54
N GLU A 70 28.48 -8.69 -4.37
CA GLU A 70 28.75 -10.12 -4.60
C GLU A 70 29.22 -10.86 -3.34
N ASN A 71 29.89 -10.16 -2.43
CA ASN A 71 30.37 -10.72 -1.16
C ASN A 71 29.33 -10.75 -0.04
N VAL A 72 28.10 -10.30 -0.32
CA VAL A 72 26.98 -10.32 0.61
C VAL A 72 25.95 -11.33 0.10
N ASP A 73 25.68 -12.37 0.90
CA ASP A 73 24.62 -13.32 0.58
C ASP A 73 23.30 -12.59 0.36
N GLY A 74 22.74 -12.73 -0.84
CA GLY A 74 21.46 -12.14 -1.24
C GLY A 74 20.24 -12.91 -0.78
N ASN A 75 20.42 -14.07 -0.11
CA ASN A 75 19.31 -14.87 0.37
C ASN A 75 18.55 -14.12 1.47
N ILE A 76 17.26 -13.91 1.27
CA ILE A 76 16.39 -13.30 2.28
C ILE A 76 16.01 -14.32 3.37
N GLY A 77 16.26 -15.61 3.13
CA GLY A 77 15.81 -16.68 3.99
C GLY A 77 14.28 -16.80 4.00
N TYR A 78 13.80 -17.78 4.74
CA TYR A 78 12.40 -17.83 5.12
C TYR A 78 12.25 -17.09 6.44
N THR A 79 11.93 -15.81 6.35
CA THR A 79 11.78 -14.97 7.54
C THR A 79 10.29 -14.74 7.81
N GLY A 80 9.81 -14.57 9.07
CA GLY A 80 8.44 -14.34 9.48
C GLY A 80 7.88 -13.00 9.07
N ASN A 81 6.58 -12.81 9.21
CA ASN A 81 5.96 -11.52 8.98
C ASN A 81 6.56 -10.48 9.94
N MET A 82 7.56 -9.74 9.48
CA MET A 82 8.19 -8.69 10.28
C MET A 82 7.20 -7.62 10.73
N TYR A 83 6.00 -7.59 10.15
CA TYR A 83 4.92 -6.67 10.45
C TYR A 83 3.82 -7.27 11.33
N ALA A 84 3.72 -8.60 11.47
CA ALA A 84 2.63 -9.26 12.19
C ALA A 84 2.59 -8.93 13.70
N ASN A 85 3.74 -8.68 14.29
CA ASN A 85 3.87 -8.35 15.72
C ASN A 85 4.30 -6.91 15.94
N THR A 86 4.15 -6.04 14.95
CA THR A 86 4.46 -4.62 15.10
C THR A 86 3.38 -3.93 15.91
N PRO A 87 3.74 -2.97 16.78
CA PRO A 87 2.77 -2.19 17.53
C PRO A 87 2.20 -1.07 16.65
N GLY A 88 1.49 -1.43 15.59
CA GLY A 88 0.89 -0.46 14.67
C GLY A 88 0.75 -0.93 13.23
N VAL A 89 0.58 0.05 12.33
CA VAL A 89 0.46 -0.12 10.88
C VAL A 89 1.61 0.65 10.22
N PHE A 90 2.64 -0.05 9.74
CA PHE A 90 3.94 0.53 9.40
C PHE A 90 4.22 0.67 7.90
N THR A 91 3.31 0.23 7.05
CA THR A 91 3.45 0.28 5.60
C THR A 91 2.06 0.27 4.94
N PHE A 92 1.99 0.55 3.66
CA PHE A 92 0.72 0.55 2.92
C PHE A 92 -0.03 -0.76 3.12
N ARG A 93 -1.31 -0.66 3.49
CA ARG A 93 -2.21 -1.81 3.72
C ARG A 93 -1.68 -2.79 4.78
N GLY A 94 -1.00 -2.28 5.81
CA GLY A 94 -0.62 -3.01 7.02
C GLY A 94 0.62 -3.87 6.90
N GLY A 95 0.77 -4.63 5.85
CA GLY A 95 1.85 -5.61 5.79
C GLY A 95 2.13 -6.20 4.40
N ALA A 96 2.64 -7.39 4.45
CA ALA A 96 3.12 -8.18 3.34
C ALA A 96 2.10 -8.46 2.27
N PHE A 97 0.91 -8.72 2.67
CA PHE A 97 -0.14 -9.20 1.81
C PHE A 97 -0.95 -8.07 1.19
N ARG A 98 -0.75 -6.86 1.67
CA ARG A 98 -1.54 -5.67 1.26
C ARG A 98 -3.04 -5.87 1.47
N ASP A 99 -3.38 -6.68 2.43
CA ASP A 99 -4.75 -7.12 2.71
C ASP A 99 -5.52 -6.17 3.66
N ALA A 100 -5.00 -4.98 3.88
CA ALA A 100 -5.59 -3.91 4.69
C ALA A 100 -5.80 -4.31 6.15
N ASP A 101 -4.75 -4.82 6.78
CA ASP A 101 -4.76 -5.07 8.20
C ASP A 101 -5.13 -3.81 8.98
N PHE A 102 -6.01 -3.99 9.93
CA PHE A 102 -6.41 -2.98 10.90
C PHE A 102 -5.84 -3.33 12.27
N HIS A 103 -5.65 -2.32 13.10
CA HIS A 103 -5.13 -2.50 14.43
C HIS A 103 -6.28 -2.50 15.47
N GLY A 104 -6.49 -3.64 16.12
CA GLY A 104 -7.55 -3.84 17.12
C GLY A 104 -8.93 -4.16 16.51
N THR A 105 -9.93 -4.34 17.38
CA THR A 105 -11.31 -4.69 17.02
C THR A 105 -12.24 -3.54 17.35
N VAL A 106 -13.23 -3.27 16.50
CA VAL A 106 -14.25 -2.26 16.74
C VAL A 106 -15.28 -2.79 17.75
N LYS A 107 -15.52 -2.03 18.81
CA LYS A 107 -16.52 -2.38 19.83
C LYS A 107 -17.91 -1.95 19.40
N GLY A 108 -18.87 -2.83 19.61
CA GLY A 108 -20.29 -2.60 19.33
C GLY A 108 -20.65 -2.77 17.84
N THR A 109 -21.84 -2.32 17.49
CA THR A 109 -22.36 -2.31 16.11
C THR A 109 -22.23 -0.89 15.56
N PRO A 110 -21.37 -0.66 14.55
CA PRO A 110 -21.17 0.67 13.97
C PRO A 110 -22.46 1.24 13.37
N THR A 111 -22.75 2.50 13.65
CA THR A 111 -23.95 3.21 13.17
C THR A 111 -23.64 4.54 12.50
N LYS A 112 -22.50 5.16 12.80
CA LYS A 112 -22.08 6.43 12.24
C LYS A 112 -20.58 6.67 12.37
N ILE A 113 -20.11 7.72 11.72
CA ILE A 113 -18.75 8.21 11.78
C ILE A 113 -18.78 9.68 12.20
N ASP A 114 -17.99 10.03 13.23
CA ASP A 114 -17.85 11.40 13.73
C ASP A 114 -16.40 11.86 13.63
N VAL A 115 -16.15 13.08 13.18
CA VAL A 115 -14.79 13.67 13.20
C VAL A 115 -14.38 13.93 14.66
N VAL A 116 -13.19 13.43 15.03
CA VAL A 116 -12.62 13.61 16.38
C VAL A 116 -11.65 14.78 16.39
N TRP A 117 -10.73 14.82 15.41
CA TRP A 117 -9.83 15.94 15.20
C TRP A 117 -9.43 16.09 13.74
N GLU A 118 -9.00 17.29 13.41
CA GLU A 118 -8.43 17.66 12.13
C GLU A 118 -7.02 18.21 12.34
N PHE A 119 -6.08 17.73 11.53
CA PHE A 119 -4.73 18.29 11.44
C PHE A 119 -4.55 18.97 10.08
N LYS A 120 -4.17 20.24 10.09
CA LYS A 120 -3.95 21.01 8.85
C LYS A 120 -2.49 20.85 8.39
N THR A 121 -2.32 20.49 7.12
CA THR A 121 -1.01 20.44 6.47
C THR A 121 -0.77 21.71 5.67
N ASP A 122 0.49 21.95 5.31
CA ASP A 122 0.85 22.95 4.31
C ASP A 122 0.35 22.56 2.91
N GLN A 123 0.62 23.39 1.93
CA GLN A 123 0.44 23.10 0.51
C GLN A 123 1.78 22.81 -0.16
N SER A 124 1.76 22.07 -1.27
CA SER A 124 2.95 21.84 -2.08
C SER A 124 3.48 23.15 -2.65
N ARG A 125 4.79 23.23 -2.76
CA ARG A 125 5.42 24.26 -3.60
C ARG A 125 4.98 24.07 -5.06
N PRO A 126 4.87 25.16 -5.83
CA PRO A 126 4.58 25.06 -7.25
C PRO A 126 5.71 24.28 -7.98
N THR A 127 5.31 23.46 -8.96
CA THR A 127 6.25 22.90 -9.94
C THR A 127 6.79 24.00 -10.85
N SER A 128 7.79 23.69 -11.68
CA SER A 128 8.31 24.61 -12.71
C SER A 128 7.23 25.12 -13.67
N GLY A 129 6.12 24.40 -13.84
CA GLY A 129 4.94 24.81 -14.59
C GLY A 129 3.94 25.65 -13.81
N GLY A 130 4.25 26.07 -12.58
CA GLY A 130 3.39 26.89 -11.73
C GLY A 130 2.22 26.13 -11.07
N THR A 131 2.12 24.81 -11.23
CA THR A 131 1.03 24.00 -10.68
C THR A 131 1.34 23.56 -9.24
N SER A 132 0.44 23.86 -8.29
CA SER A 132 0.44 23.27 -6.96
C SER A 132 -0.34 21.95 -6.95
N TRP A 133 0.16 20.96 -6.20
CA TRP A 133 -0.51 19.67 -6.01
C TRP A 133 -1.38 19.61 -4.76
N GLY A 134 -1.57 20.74 -4.08
CA GLY A 134 -2.33 20.82 -2.85
C GLY A 134 -1.55 20.36 -1.63
N GLY A 135 -2.24 19.85 -0.63
CA GLY A 135 -1.69 19.34 0.63
C GLY A 135 -2.45 18.11 1.09
N GLY A 136 -2.47 17.87 2.39
CA GLY A 136 -3.03 16.65 2.94
C GLY A 136 -2.22 15.42 2.56
N SER A 137 -2.88 14.32 2.26
CA SER A 137 -2.24 13.11 1.76
C SER A 137 -2.76 12.79 0.36
N GLY A 138 -1.87 12.39 -0.51
CA GLY A 138 -2.17 12.14 -1.91
C GLY A 138 -2.71 10.74 -2.15
N TRP A 139 -2.86 10.43 -3.42
CA TRP A 139 -3.33 9.14 -3.87
C TRP A 139 -2.42 8.03 -3.36
N THR A 140 -3.06 6.99 -2.84
CA THR A 140 -2.59 5.90 -2.00
C THR A 140 -1.87 6.28 -0.71
N GLY A 141 -1.61 7.55 -0.42
CA GLY A 141 -0.90 8.00 0.77
C GLY A 141 -1.62 7.65 2.07
N GLN A 142 -1.44 6.44 2.58
CA GLN A 142 -2.00 5.98 3.84
C GLN A 142 -1.21 6.55 5.02
N PRO A 143 -1.86 7.12 6.05
CA PRO A 143 -1.21 7.41 7.32
C PRO A 143 -0.67 6.14 7.98
N LEU A 144 0.51 6.20 8.59
CA LEU A 144 1.01 5.16 9.47
C LEU A 144 0.50 5.39 10.89
N TYR A 145 0.26 4.30 11.62
CA TYR A 145 0.01 4.31 13.05
C TYR A 145 1.10 3.54 13.76
N VAL A 146 1.65 4.09 14.84
CA VAL A 146 2.69 3.43 15.63
C VAL A 146 2.46 3.62 17.12
N GLU A 147 2.68 2.57 17.89
CA GLU A 147 2.80 2.58 19.34
C GLU A 147 4.28 2.41 19.70
N TRP A 148 4.94 3.51 20.04
CA TRP A 148 6.37 3.49 20.32
C TRP A 148 6.68 2.79 21.64
N PRO A 149 7.54 1.76 21.67
CA PRO A 149 7.99 1.16 22.92
C PRO A 149 8.84 2.16 23.73
N ASP A 150 8.88 1.96 25.03
CA ASP A 150 9.58 2.83 25.98
C ASP A 150 11.04 3.11 25.60
N SER A 151 11.73 2.14 25.01
CA SER A 151 13.10 2.29 24.54
C SER A 151 13.23 3.35 23.45
N CYS A 152 12.27 3.39 22.50
CA CYS A 152 12.22 4.41 21.47
C CYS A 152 11.83 5.78 22.06
N VAL A 153 10.82 5.82 22.94
CA VAL A 153 10.37 7.04 23.62
C VAL A 153 11.52 7.69 24.39
N LYS A 154 12.26 6.91 25.19
CA LYS A 154 13.45 7.39 25.92
C LYS A 154 14.48 7.98 24.95
N ARG A 155 14.74 7.30 23.84
CA ARG A 155 15.71 7.74 22.83
C ARG A 155 15.27 9.03 22.14
N PHE A 156 14.00 9.18 21.78
CA PHE A 156 13.45 10.41 21.20
C PHE A 156 13.55 11.60 22.15
N ARG A 157 13.20 11.40 23.43
CA ARG A 157 13.31 12.45 24.46
C ARG A 157 14.76 12.85 24.71
N SER A 158 15.66 11.88 24.83
CA SER A 158 17.10 12.15 25.00
C SER A 158 17.72 12.89 23.82
N ALA A 159 17.20 12.67 22.61
CA ALA A 159 17.64 13.36 21.40
C ALA A 159 16.98 14.74 21.20
N GLY A 160 15.97 15.10 22.01
CA GLY A 160 15.24 16.36 21.90
C GLY A 160 14.43 16.50 20.62
N VAL A 161 14.00 15.39 20.01
CA VAL A 161 13.30 15.38 18.70
C VAL A 161 11.78 15.30 18.82
N VAL A 162 11.25 15.31 20.02
CA VAL A 162 9.81 15.28 20.32
C VAL A 162 9.40 16.47 21.16
N THR A 163 8.13 16.84 21.12
CA THR A 163 7.57 17.90 21.96
C THR A 163 7.39 17.44 23.41
N ASP A 164 7.23 18.39 24.36
CA ASP A 164 7.05 18.08 25.78
C ASP A 164 5.79 17.24 26.06
N HIS A 165 4.77 17.38 25.21
CA HIS A 165 3.50 16.64 25.32
C HIS A 165 3.47 15.35 24.50
N PHE A 166 4.60 14.93 23.91
CA PHE A 166 4.68 13.70 23.12
C PHE A 166 4.17 12.48 23.87
N GLN A 167 3.26 11.75 23.23
CA GLN A 167 2.74 10.47 23.70
C GLN A 167 3.24 9.33 22.80
N PRO A 168 3.30 8.08 23.29
CA PRO A 168 3.83 6.96 22.52
C PRO A 168 3.02 6.59 21.26
N ARG A 169 1.75 7.00 21.17
CA ARG A 169 0.88 6.70 20.02
C ARG A 169 0.93 7.85 19.02
N GLU A 170 1.43 7.56 17.84
CA GLU A 170 1.74 8.56 16.83
C GLU A 170 1.20 8.18 15.46
N ILE A 171 0.70 9.17 14.73
CA ILE A 171 0.41 9.08 13.30
C ILE A 171 1.56 9.72 12.52
N ILE A 172 2.07 9.04 11.50
CA ILE A 172 3.11 9.58 10.62
C ILE A 172 2.54 9.65 9.21
N VAL A 173 2.62 10.82 8.57
CA VAL A 173 2.01 11.06 7.27
C VAL A 173 3.01 11.65 6.30
N GLY A 174 3.20 10.99 5.16
CA GLY A 174 3.79 11.59 3.98
C GLY A 174 2.74 12.46 3.26
N SER A 175 3.08 13.72 2.97
CA SER A 175 2.14 14.71 2.46
C SER A 175 2.50 15.22 1.07
N LEU A 176 1.47 15.54 0.30
CA LEU A 176 1.61 16.31 -0.95
C LEU A 176 2.24 17.70 -0.72
N ALA A 177 2.25 18.20 0.51
CA ALA A 177 2.96 19.42 0.88
C ALA A 177 4.50 19.31 0.76
N GLY A 178 5.05 18.13 0.44
CA GLY A 178 6.49 17.88 0.45
C GLY A 178 7.07 17.80 1.86
N ARG A 179 6.27 17.30 2.81
CA ARG A 179 6.64 17.17 4.22
C ARG A 179 6.22 15.81 4.78
N VAL A 180 6.96 15.36 5.78
CA VAL A 180 6.53 14.29 6.68
C VAL A 180 6.02 14.93 7.97
N TYR A 181 4.77 14.67 8.31
CA TYR A 181 4.14 15.15 9.55
C TYR A 181 4.07 14.04 10.59
N PHE A 182 4.19 14.44 11.84
CA PHE A 182 4.13 13.59 13.03
C PHE A 182 3.03 14.14 13.94
N ILE A 183 2.02 13.34 14.21
CA ILE A 183 0.78 13.79 14.86
C ILE A 183 0.51 12.89 16.06
N ASP A 184 0.32 13.49 17.23
CA ASP A 184 -0.13 12.77 18.41
C ASP A 184 -1.53 12.18 18.14
N TYR A 185 -1.63 10.86 18.29
CA TYR A 185 -2.84 10.12 17.93
C TYR A 185 -4.07 10.54 18.74
N GLU A 186 -3.89 10.91 20.02
CA GLU A 186 -5.03 11.26 20.88
C GLU A 186 -5.51 12.69 20.61
N THR A 187 -4.60 13.63 20.52
CA THR A 187 -4.92 15.06 20.52
C THR A 187 -4.98 15.68 19.12
N GLY A 188 -4.42 15.04 18.10
CA GLY A 188 -4.28 15.63 16.77
C GLY A 188 -3.26 16.76 16.69
N LYS A 189 -2.45 16.99 17.72
CA LYS A 189 -1.40 18.00 17.72
C LYS A 189 -0.08 17.44 17.16
N ALA A 190 0.78 18.30 16.63
CA ALA A 190 2.10 17.87 16.20
C ALA A 190 2.89 17.30 17.39
N SER A 191 3.35 16.07 17.27
CA SER A 191 4.19 15.38 18.26
C SER A 191 5.68 15.69 18.10
N ARG A 192 6.06 16.09 16.88
CA ARG A 192 7.40 16.51 16.45
C ARG A 192 7.29 17.63 15.43
N GLN A 193 8.39 18.32 15.17
CA GLN A 193 8.50 19.21 14.02
C GLN A 193 8.36 18.38 12.72
N SER A 194 7.65 18.89 11.72
CA SER A 194 7.59 18.24 10.40
C SER A 194 8.94 18.28 9.69
N ILE A 195 9.26 17.25 8.91
CA ILE A 195 10.49 17.21 8.10
C ILE A 195 10.15 17.65 6.69
N ASP A 196 10.75 18.75 6.25
CA ASP A 196 10.63 19.26 4.88
C ASP A 196 11.54 18.47 3.94
N ILE A 197 10.96 17.89 2.90
CA ILE A 197 11.68 17.19 1.83
C ILE A 197 11.41 17.81 0.45
N THR A 198 10.73 18.94 0.43
CA THR A 198 10.41 19.79 -0.73
C THR A 198 9.46 19.16 -1.74
N ASN A 199 9.78 17.96 -2.25
CA ASN A 199 9.00 17.30 -3.29
C ASN A 199 7.79 16.57 -2.69
N PRO A 200 6.59 16.72 -3.27
CA PRO A 200 5.39 16.02 -2.81
C PRO A 200 5.57 14.51 -2.66
N ILE A 201 4.99 13.98 -1.60
CA ILE A 201 4.87 12.54 -1.35
C ILE A 201 3.45 12.15 -1.74
N LYS A 202 3.30 11.26 -2.71
CA LYS A 202 1.98 10.76 -3.13
C LYS A 202 1.65 9.41 -2.48
N GLY A 203 2.60 8.49 -2.52
CA GLY A 203 2.45 7.16 -1.97
C GLY A 203 2.60 7.09 -0.44
N THR A 204 2.43 5.90 0.10
CA THR A 204 2.60 5.63 1.53
C THR A 204 4.07 5.48 1.89
N ILE A 205 4.52 6.24 2.87
CA ILE A 205 5.82 6.05 3.52
C ILE A 205 5.86 4.72 4.29
N SER A 206 7.05 4.22 4.63
CA SER A 206 7.19 2.97 5.38
C SER A 206 8.13 3.10 6.56
N LEU A 207 7.68 2.73 7.74
CA LEU A 207 8.51 2.62 8.94
C LEU A 207 9.18 1.23 8.98
N ASP A 208 10.46 1.18 9.32
CA ASP A 208 11.14 -0.10 9.50
C ASP A 208 10.52 -0.88 10.69
N PRO A 209 10.01 -2.12 10.47
CA PRO A 209 9.30 -2.87 11.50
C PRO A 209 10.19 -3.32 12.67
N THR A 210 11.52 -3.20 12.54
CA THR A 210 12.44 -3.43 13.67
C THR A 210 12.57 -2.22 14.58
N LEU A 211 11.91 -1.11 14.26
CA LEU A 211 11.98 0.15 14.99
C LEU A 211 13.42 0.68 15.16
N ASN A 212 14.28 0.41 14.18
CA ASN A 212 15.66 0.87 14.14
C ASN A 212 15.82 2.40 13.91
N GLY A 213 14.69 3.08 13.64
CA GLY A 213 14.61 4.52 13.38
C GLY A 213 14.54 4.88 11.90
N ASN A 214 14.66 3.94 10.98
CA ASN A 214 14.55 4.24 9.56
C ASN A 214 13.09 4.43 9.13
N LEU A 215 12.81 5.57 8.52
CA LEU A 215 11.58 5.84 7.78
C LEU A 215 11.93 5.96 6.30
N TYR A 216 11.30 5.15 5.46
CA TYR A 216 11.52 5.11 4.02
C TYR A 216 10.47 5.96 3.32
N VAL A 217 10.92 6.95 2.58
CA VAL A 217 10.07 7.93 1.90
C VAL A 217 10.36 7.91 0.40
N GLY A 218 9.34 7.99 -0.43
CA GLY A 218 9.47 8.23 -1.85
C GLY A 218 8.84 9.57 -2.22
N GLN A 219 9.50 10.30 -3.11
CA GLN A 219 8.98 11.51 -3.71
C GLN A 219 8.26 11.17 -5.01
N GLY A 220 7.11 11.77 -5.27
CA GLY A 220 6.28 11.45 -6.44
C GLY A 220 6.23 12.54 -7.50
N ILE A 221 6.56 13.78 -7.15
CA ILE A 221 6.45 14.93 -8.06
C ILE A 221 7.71 15.78 -7.96
N PRO A 222 8.39 16.05 -9.08
CA PRO A 222 9.60 16.87 -9.07
C PRO A 222 9.25 18.36 -8.94
N VAL A 223 9.63 18.94 -7.82
CA VAL A 223 9.62 20.39 -7.58
C VAL A 223 11.07 20.91 -7.58
N SER A 224 11.98 20.13 -7.01
CA SER A 224 13.41 20.47 -6.95
C SER A 224 14.28 19.19 -6.98
N GLN A 225 15.59 19.40 -7.16
CA GLN A 225 16.57 18.33 -6.99
C GLN A 225 17.18 18.36 -5.57
N PRO A 226 17.54 17.22 -4.98
CA PRO A 226 17.40 15.88 -5.55
C PRO A 226 15.95 15.39 -5.54
N PHE A 227 15.57 14.60 -6.55
CA PHE A 227 14.26 13.96 -6.68
C PHE A 227 14.43 12.45 -6.68
N GLY A 228 13.80 11.74 -5.74
CA GLY A 228 14.01 10.31 -5.57
C GLY A 228 13.40 9.73 -4.31
N ALA A 229 14.09 8.75 -3.75
CA ALA A 229 13.74 8.11 -2.50
C ALA A 229 14.73 8.48 -1.38
N LEU A 230 14.23 8.49 -0.16
CA LEU A 230 14.92 9.00 1.01
C LEU A 230 14.88 7.99 2.15
N VAL A 231 15.91 8.02 3.01
CA VAL A 231 15.86 7.47 4.37
C VAL A 231 15.89 8.63 5.36
N ILE A 232 14.92 8.67 6.24
CA ILE A 232 14.88 9.57 7.38
C ILE A 232 15.26 8.77 8.62
N ASP A 233 16.27 9.22 9.35
CA ASP A 233 16.57 8.72 10.69
C ASP A 233 15.70 9.49 11.69
N LEU A 234 14.71 8.82 12.24
CA LEU A 234 13.76 9.39 13.20
C LEU A 234 14.39 9.76 14.55
N PHE A 235 15.49 9.09 14.94
CA PHE A 235 16.20 9.43 16.17
C PHE A 235 17.09 10.68 16.04
N ARG A 236 17.51 10.97 14.79
CA ARG A 236 18.23 12.21 14.45
C ARG A 236 17.32 13.27 13.86
N HIS A 237 16.09 12.89 13.55
CA HIS A 237 15.06 13.73 12.95
C HIS A 237 15.52 14.43 11.65
N LYS A 238 16.17 13.70 10.76
CA LYS A 238 16.71 14.23 9.50
C LYS A 238 16.82 13.19 8.40
N VAL A 239 16.84 13.67 7.17
CA VAL A 239 17.22 12.85 5.99
C VAL A 239 18.69 12.47 6.14
N THR A 240 18.99 11.19 6.06
CA THR A 240 20.35 10.64 6.18
C THR A 240 20.86 9.99 4.91
N HIS A 241 19.97 9.58 4.03
CA HIS A 241 20.33 8.97 2.76
C HIS A 241 19.32 9.36 1.68
N THR A 242 19.82 9.59 0.47
CA THR A 242 19.01 9.91 -0.72
C THR A 242 19.55 9.13 -1.90
N TYR A 243 18.67 8.51 -2.66
CA TYR A 243 19.00 7.99 -3.98
C TYR A 243 17.97 8.54 -4.99
N GLY A 244 18.48 9.29 -5.95
CA GLY A 244 17.68 10.01 -6.93
C GLY A 244 17.39 9.20 -8.18
N MET A 245 17.35 9.89 -9.31
CA MET A 245 17.23 9.25 -10.62
C MET A 245 18.43 8.33 -10.88
N ASP A 246 18.13 7.09 -11.29
CA ASP A 246 19.14 6.09 -11.62
C ASP A 246 19.43 6.12 -13.13
N SER A 247 20.65 6.44 -13.53
CA SER A 247 21.07 6.45 -14.94
C SER A 247 21.09 5.05 -15.59
N ARG A 248 20.99 3.99 -14.78
CA ARG A 248 20.93 2.60 -15.26
C ARG A 248 19.50 2.16 -15.57
N ALA A 249 18.51 2.93 -15.12
CA ALA A 249 17.11 2.60 -15.28
C ALA A 249 16.65 2.77 -16.74
N PRO A 250 15.75 1.90 -17.23
CA PRO A 250 15.17 2.03 -18.57
C PRO A 250 14.47 3.37 -18.80
N ARG A 251 13.75 3.86 -17.78
CA ARG A 251 13.07 5.16 -17.79
C ARG A 251 13.83 6.14 -16.90
N HIS A 252 14.23 7.28 -17.47
CA HIS A 252 14.85 8.39 -16.72
C HIS A 252 13.79 9.15 -15.91
N TRP A 253 13.37 8.56 -14.80
CA TRP A 253 12.38 9.12 -13.89
C TRP A 253 12.78 8.86 -12.44
N GLY A 254 12.50 9.79 -11.55
CA GLY A 254 12.93 9.72 -10.15
C GLY A 254 11.81 9.56 -9.14
N ALA A 255 10.58 9.27 -9.56
CA ALA A 255 9.49 9.02 -8.62
C ALA A 255 9.59 7.63 -7.98
N TYR A 256 9.20 7.57 -6.71
CA TYR A 256 9.17 6.37 -5.88
C TYR A 256 7.97 6.40 -4.96
N ASP A 257 6.78 6.37 -5.53
CA ASP A 257 5.54 6.44 -4.76
C ASP A 257 5.16 5.13 -4.07
N SER A 258 5.86 4.05 -4.41
CA SER A 258 5.73 2.77 -3.75
C SER A 258 5.99 2.84 -2.25
N SER A 259 5.29 2.04 -1.50
CA SER A 259 5.60 1.77 -0.10
C SER A 259 6.73 0.76 0.00
N ALA A 260 7.88 1.16 0.46
CA ALA A 260 9.05 0.29 0.58
C ALA A 260 8.84 -0.80 1.64
N LEU A 261 9.54 -1.92 1.50
CA LEU A 261 9.30 -3.07 2.33
C LEU A 261 10.55 -3.76 2.87
N ARG A 262 10.57 -3.88 4.17
CA ARG A 262 11.61 -4.58 4.90
C ARG A 262 11.42 -6.09 4.83
N VAL A 263 12.45 -6.81 4.35
CA VAL A 263 12.45 -8.27 4.18
C VAL A 263 13.74 -8.84 4.77
N GLY A 264 13.65 -9.46 5.93
CA GLY A 264 14.86 -9.88 6.64
C GLY A 264 15.80 -8.69 6.82
N ARG A 265 17.01 -8.77 6.32
CA ARG A 265 18.00 -7.66 6.35
C ARG A 265 17.93 -6.71 5.15
N PHE A 266 17.03 -6.95 4.21
CA PHE A 266 16.91 -6.16 2.99
C PHE A 266 15.67 -5.27 2.98
N LEU A 267 15.75 -4.20 2.21
CA LEU A 267 14.62 -3.40 1.77
C LEU A 267 14.42 -3.65 0.28
N ILE A 268 13.22 -3.99 -0.10
CA ILE A 268 12.84 -4.12 -1.52
C ILE A 268 12.08 -2.87 -1.92
N ARG A 269 12.39 -2.31 -3.07
CA ARG A 269 11.73 -1.11 -3.58
C ARG A 269 11.64 -1.08 -5.09
N PRO A 270 10.45 -1.11 -5.67
CA PRO A 270 10.23 -0.76 -7.06
C PRO A 270 10.26 0.74 -7.27
N GLY A 271 10.58 1.14 -8.47
CA GLY A 271 10.59 2.52 -8.90
C GLY A 271 9.79 2.72 -10.17
N GLU A 272 9.24 3.92 -10.34
CA GLU A 272 8.60 4.33 -11.58
C GLU A 272 9.60 4.47 -12.76
N ASN A 273 10.85 4.19 -12.52
CA ASN A 273 11.86 4.07 -13.55
C ASN A 273 11.97 2.65 -14.14
N GLY A 274 11.07 1.74 -13.75
CA GLY A 274 11.04 0.36 -14.20
C GLY A 274 12.02 -0.57 -13.49
N MET A 275 12.67 -0.11 -12.44
CA MET A 275 13.63 -0.90 -11.66
C MET A 275 13.01 -1.46 -10.38
N LEU A 276 13.29 -2.72 -10.09
CA LEU A 276 13.09 -3.30 -8.76
C LEU A 276 14.44 -3.31 -8.04
N TYR A 277 14.51 -2.62 -6.91
CA TYR A 277 15.72 -2.48 -6.11
C TYR A 277 15.68 -3.40 -4.89
N LYS A 278 16.84 -3.96 -4.55
CA LYS A 278 17.09 -4.67 -3.30
C LYS A 278 18.27 -4.04 -2.59
N PHE A 279 18.01 -3.44 -1.44
CA PHE A 279 19.03 -2.78 -0.62
C PHE A 279 19.30 -3.57 0.64
N LEU A 280 20.57 -3.66 1.03
CA LEU A 280 20.95 -4.05 2.37
C LEU A 280 20.67 -2.86 3.32
N VAL A 281 19.91 -3.09 4.39
CA VAL A 281 19.52 -2.05 5.34
C VAL A 281 20.58 -1.91 6.43
N ARG A 282 20.98 -0.66 6.66
CA ARG A 282 21.80 -0.23 7.80
C ARG A 282 21.11 0.93 8.52
N PRO A 283 21.46 1.22 9.77
CA PRO A 283 20.91 2.39 10.46
C PRO A 283 21.21 3.70 9.70
N GLY A 284 20.15 4.35 9.21
CA GLY A 284 20.23 5.60 8.44
C GLY A 284 20.78 5.47 7.02
N GLU A 285 20.98 4.26 6.49
CA GLU A 285 21.59 4.03 5.19
C GLU A 285 20.96 2.84 4.46
N LEU A 286 20.94 2.89 3.12
CA LEU A 286 20.63 1.78 2.23
C LEU A 286 21.82 1.52 1.31
N VAL A 287 22.32 0.28 1.29
CA VAL A 287 23.40 -0.12 0.38
C VAL A 287 22.82 -0.98 -0.72
N LEU A 288 22.94 -0.56 -1.97
CA LEU A 288 22.38 -1.29 -3.11
C LEU A 288 23.04 -2.68 -3.23
N HIS A 289 22.22 -3.73 -3.08
CA HIS A 289 22.67 -5.11 -3.22
C HIS A 289 22.48 -5.61 -4.66
N SER A 290 21.28 -5.50 -5.19
CA SER A 290 20.94 -5.96 -6.54
C SER A 290 19.74 -5.23 -7.11
N THR A 291 19.62 -5.30 -8.43
CA THR A 291 18.47 -4.76 -9.16
C THR A 291 17.93 -5.78 -10.14
N MET A 292 16.65 -5.65 -10.47
CA MET A 292 16.02 -6.30 -11.61
C MET A 292 15.21 -5.25 -12.38
N HIS A 293 15.23 -5.33 -13.68
CA HIS A 293 14.30 -4.65 -14.58
C HIS A 293 14.00 -5.56 -15.77
N TYR A 294 12.99 -5.21 -16.51
CA TYR A 294 12.68 -5.83 -17.79
C TYR A 294 12.30 -4.76 -18.80
N THR A 295 12.41 -5.09 -20.08
CA THR A 295 12.09 -4.17 -21.16
C THR A 295 10.81 -4.61 -21.86
N THR A 296 9.95 -3.65 -22.09
CA THR A 296 8.74 -3.75 -22.89
C THR A 296 8.92 -2.97 -24.20
N ALA A 297 7.87 -2.86 -24.98
CA ALA A 297 7.94 -2.15 -26.26
C ALA A 297 8.14 -0.64 -26.11
N SER A 298 7.75 -0.04 -24.97
CA SER A 298 7.68 1.43 -24.85
C SER A 298 8.87 2.09 -24.15
N ASN A 299 9.72 1.39 -23.45
CA ASN A 299 10.75 1.96 -22.54
C ASN A 299 10.21 3.00 -21.52
N GLN A 300 8.90 3.03 -21.27
CA GLN A 300 8.24 3.93 -20.31
C GLN A 300 7.71 3.19 -19.09
N LEU A 301 8.17 1.96 -18.91
CA LEU A 301 7.74 1.11 -17.82
C LEU A 301 7.99 1.78 -16.47
N GLY A 302 6.96 1.81 -15.66
CA GLY A 302 6.98 2.24 -14.27
C GLY A 302 6.29 1.23 -13.39
N MET A 303 6.97 0.75 -12.36
CA MET A 303 6.35 -0.11 -11.37
C MET A 303 5.64 0.78 -10.37
N GLU A 304 4.38 1.00 -10.58
CA GLU A 304 3.59 1.90 -9.77
C GLU A 304 2.78 1.22 -8.67
N ALA A 305 2.15 0.11 -8.86
CA ALA A 305 1.33 -0.58 -7.87
C ALA A 305 2.06 -1.17 -6.64
N SER A 306 1.50 -1.29 -5.42
CA SER A 306 2.13 -1.87 -4.23
C SER A 306 2.38 -3.38 -4.36
N MET A 307 3.67 -3.83 -4.51
CA MET A 307 4.05 -5.23 -4.66
C MET A 307 3.72 -6.04 -3.41
N SER A 308 3.05 -7.16 -3.46
CA SER A 308 2.85 -8.10 -2.36
C SER A 308 3.88 -9.22 -2.38
N GLN A 309 4.00 -10.00 -1.30
CA GLN A 309 5.00 -11.06 -1.23
C GLN A 309 4.48 -12.28 -0.50
N TYR A 310 4.94 -13.40 -0.96
CA TYR A 310 4.83 -14.69 -0.34
C TYR A 310 6.20 -15.35 -0.28
N ALA A 311 6.68 -15.62 0.92
CA ALA A 311 8.02 -16.16 1.15
C ALA A 311 9.14 -15.32 0.46
N ASN A 312 9.92 -15.92 -0.43
CA ASN A 312 10.94 -15.22 -1.22
C ASN A 312 10.41 -14.66 -2.55
N TYR A 313 9.10 -14.69 -2.81
CA TYR A 313 8.52 -14.24 -4.07
C TYR A 313 7.81 -12.91 -3.93
N GLY A 314 8.06 -12.01 -4.84
CA GLY A 314 7.47 -10.71 -4.95
C GLY A 314 6.58 -10.54 -6.17
N PHE A 315 5.41 -9.91 -6.01
CA PHE A 315 4.42 -9.71 -7.06
C PHE A 315 4.27 -8.20 -7.33
N THR A 316 4.74 -7.75 -8.47
CA THR A 316 4.66 -6.35 -8.92
C THR A 316 3.70 -6.22 -10.09
N ALA A 317 2.99 -5.10 -10.15
CA ALA A 317 2.28 -4.67 -11.35
C ALA A 317 2.89 -3.36 -11.89
N ASP A 318 2.66 -3.04 -13.14
CA ASP A 318 3.23 -1.88 -13.79
C ASP A 318 2.24 -1.16 -14.72
N ASN A 319 2.65 0.02 -15.18
CA ASN A 319 1.87 0.89 -16.04
C ASN A 319 1.72 0.40 -17.48
N GLU A 320 2.32 -0.71 -17.84
CA GLU A 320 2.15 -1.33 -19.15
C GLU A 320 1.24 -2.57 -19.10
N GLY A 321 0.74 -2.88 -17.91
CA GLY A 321 -0.18 -3.98 -17.67
C GLY A 321 0.52 -5.32 -17.54
N ASN A 322 1.69 -5.34 -16.90
CA ASN A 322 2.36 -6.57 -16.54
C ASN A 322 2.22 -6.85 -15.03
N LEU A 323 1.75 -8.02 -14.67
CA LEU A 323 1.85 -8.57 -13.33
C LEU A 323 2.98 -9.60 -13.30
N VAL A 324 4.01 -9.37 -12.50
CA VAL A 324 5.24 -10.16 -12.50
C VAL A 324 5.53 -10.72 -11.13
N CYS A 325 5.76 -12.02 -11.05
CA CYS A 325 6.35 -12.67 -9.88
C CYS A 325 7.88 -12.68 -10.00
N THR A 326 8.57 -12.22 -8.97
CA THR A 326 10.04 -12.20 -8.89
C THR A 326 10.52 -13.02 -7.70
N ASP A 327 11.47 -13.93 -7.91
CA ASP A 327 12.24 -14.54 -6.81
C ASP A 327 13.20 -13.48 -6.23
N LEU A 328 12.97 -13.04 -5.03
CA LEU A 328 13.73 -11.98 -4.37
C LEU A 328 15.12 -12.44 -3.88
N ASN A 329 15.37 -13.74 -3.80
CA ASN A 329 16.72 -14.25 -3.52
C ASN A 329 17.64 -13.96 -4.71
N THR A 330 17.21 -14.36 -5.88
CA THR A 330 17.96 -14.24 -7.13
C THR A 330 17.69 -12.95 -7.91
N MET A 331 16.63 -12.24 -7.56
CA MET A 331 16.10 -11.09 -8.32
C MET A 331 15.77 -11.44 -9.77
N ARG A 332 15.23 -12.65 -10.00
CA ARG A 332 14.80 -13.11 -11.32
C ARG A 332 13.30 -13.29 -11.37
N PRO A 333 12.62 -12.84 -12.43
CA PRO A 333 11.21 -13.15 -12.64
C PRO A 333 10.99 -14.65 -12.74
N VAL A 334 9.86 -15.10 -12.18
CA VAL A 334 9.43 -16.50 -12.16
C VAL A 334 8.29 -16.72 -13.14
N TRP A 335 7.32 -15.82 -13.15
CA TRP A 335 6.23 -15.82 -14.10
C TRP A 335 5.75 -14.39 -14.40
N HIS A 336 5.03 -14.24 -15.50
CA HIS A 336 4.43 -13.01 -15.97
C HIS A 336 3.00 -13.27 -16.42
N TYR A 337 2.09 -12.38 -16.05
CA TYR A 337 0.69 -12.35 -16.51
C TYR A 337 0.38 -10.99 -17.13
N ALA A 338 -0.25 -10.99 -18.33
CA ALA A 338 -0.64 -9.77 -19.02
C ALA A 338 -2.00 -9.27 -18.53
N MET A 339 -2.03 -8.19 -17.78
CA MET A 339 -3.24 -7.50 -17.32
C MET A 339 -3.97 -6.80 -18.47
N GLY A 340 -3.21 -6.33 -19.47
CA GLY A 340 -3.71 -5.68 -20.69
C GLY A 340 -3.74 -4.16 -20.65
N ASP A 341 -3.91 -3.55 -19.50
CA ASP A 341 -3.83 -2.10 -19.29
C ASP A 341 -3.10 -1.79 -17.99
N ASP A 342 -2.85 -0.51 -17.73
CA ASP A 342 -2.22 -0.03 -16.51
C ASP A 342 -2.81 -0.67 -15.26
N THR A 343 -1.96 -0.93 -14.26
CA THR A 343 -2.37 -1.64 -13.06
C THR A 343 -1.83 -0.93 -11.82
N ASP A 344 -2.56 0.07 -11.37
CA ASP A 344 -2.28 0.84 -10.17
C ASP A 344 -2.83 0.19 -8.89
N SER A 345 -3.86 -0.65 -9.02
CA SER A 345 -4.35 -1.47 -7.92
C SER A 345 -3.26 -2.42 -7.44
N SER A 346 -2.80 -2.24 -6.20
CA SER A 346 -1.75 -3.09 -5.64
C SER A 346 -2.18 -4.56 -5.57
N PRO A 347 -1.34 -5.52 -6.00
CA PRO A 347 -1.64 -6.94 -5.87
C PRO A 347 -1.85 -7.32 -4.40
N VAL A 348 -3.03 -7.79 -4.06
CA VAL A 348 -3.36 -8.30 -2.72
C VAL A 348 -3.13 -9.79 -2.68
N LEU A 349 -2.33 -10.25 -1.72
CA LEU A 349 -2.09 -11.67 -1.53
C LEU A 349 -3.03 -12.22 -0.46
N MET A 350 -3.65 -13.35 -0.78
CA MET A 350 -4.43 -14.14 0.17
C MET A 350 -4.01 -15.60 0.13
N VAL A 351 -3.98 -16.23 1.30
CA VAL A 351 -3.79 -17.69 1.40
C VAL A 351 -5.14 -18.34 1.70
N GLU A 352 -5.64 -19.12 0.76
CA GLU A 352 -6.92 -19.81 0.83
C GLU A 352 -6.67 -21.31 0.90
N ASN A 353 -7.09 -21.96 1.99
CA ASN A 353 -6.84 -23.39 2.23
C ASN A 353 -5.35 -23.80 2.04
N GLY A 354 -4.44 -22.94 2.48
CA GLY A 354 -2.99 -23.18 2.36
C GLY A 354 -2.38 -22.83 1.01
N HIS A 355 -3.16 -22.35 0.03
CA HIS A 355 -2.69 -21.98 -1.30
C HIS A 355 -2.74 -20.46 -1.51
N PRO A 356 -1.66 -19.81 -1.98
CA PRO A 356 -1.62 -18.36 -2.17
C PRO A 356 -2.22 -17.94 -3.51
N TYR A 357 -3.00 -16.86 -3.48
CA TYR A 357 -3.59 -16.21 -4.64
C TYR A 357 -3.32 -14.71 -4.64
N ILE A 358 -3.25 -14.11 -5.82
CA ILE A 358 -3.16 -12.67 -6.03
C ILE A 358 -4.49 -12.14 -6.56
N TYR A 359 -4.94 -11.04 -5.99
CA TYR A 359 -6.10 -10.26 -6.46
C TYR A 359 -5.65 -8.86 -6.83
N THR A 360 -5.97 -8.41 -8.04
CA THR A 360 -5.70 -7.03 -8.48
C THR A 360 -6.63 -6.66 -9.63
N GLY A 361 -6.66 -5.39 -10.01
CA GLY A 361 -7.46 -4.91 -11.14
C GLY A 361 -6.70 -3.91 -11.99
N SER A 362 -6.97 -3.91 -13.31
CA SER A 362 -6.40 -2.94 -14.23
C SER A 362 -7.26 -1.69 -14.34
N GLU A 363 -6.64 -0.62 -14.78
CA GLU A 363 -7.29 0.62 -15.17
C GLU A 363 -7.87 0.57 -16.59
N ILE A 364 -8.47 1.67 -16.99
CA ILE A 364 -8.83 1.99 -18.37
C ILE A 364 -8.13 3.32 -18.69
N ASP A 365 -6.89 3.24 -19.12
CA ASP A 365 -6.03 4.38 -19.40
C ASP A 365 -5.66 4.50 -20.89
N LYS A 366 -5.24 3.42 -21.51
CA LYS A 366 -4.73 3.43 -22.89
C LYS A 366 -5.81 3.60 -23.93
N GLN A 367 -7.05 3.27 -23.58
CA GLN A 367 -8.21 3.31 -24.47
C GLN A 367 -9.22 4.34 -23.97
N GLY A 368 -9.88 5.06 -24.87
CA GLY A 368 -10.92 6.03 -24.50
C GLY A 368 -12.13 5.39 -23.83
N GLU A 369 -12.52 4.19 -24.28
CA GLU A 369 -13.49 3.28 -23.65
C GLU A 369 -12.87 1.91 -23.60
N GLY A 370 -13.10 1.15 -22.51
CA GLY A 370 -12.44 -0.13 -22.31
C GLY A 370 -13.03 -0.96 -21.17
N ILE A 371 -12.25 -1.90 -20.73
CA ILE A 371 -12.59 -2.83 -19.65
C ILE A 371 -11.52 -2.74 -18.57
N GLY A 372 -11.91 -2.31 -17.36
CA GLY A 372 -11.17 -2.57 -16.14
C GLY A 372 -11.36 -4.05 -15.80
N LYS A 373 -10.27 -4.81 -15.85
CA LYS A 373 -10.29 -6.24 -15.55
C LYS A 373 -9.88 -6.44 -14.08
N PHE A 374 -10.69 -7.13 -13.30
CA PHE A 374 -10.32 -7.60 -11.97
C PHE A 374 -10.01 -9.10 -12.01
N VAL A 375 -8.87 -9.53 -11.48
CA VAL A 375 -8.37 -10.90 -11.62
C VAL A 375 -8.07 -11.57 -10.29
N LYS A 376 -8.23 -12.90 -10.27
CA LYS A 376 -7.62 -13.82 -9.30
C LYS A 376 -6.59 -14.66 -10.02
N ILE A 377 -5.35 -14.60 -9.57
CA ILE A 377 -4.21 -15.33 -10.14
C ILE A 377 -3.67 -16.32 -9.11
N ASP A 378 -3.35 -17.52 -9.54
CA ASP A 378 -2.57 -18.48 -8.74
C ASP A 378 -1.15 -17.92 -8.55
N ALA A 379 -0.79 -17.60 -7.31
CA ALA A 379 0.48 -16.95 -7.01
C ALA A 379 1.70 -17.84 -7.27
N LEU A 380 1.54 -19.17 -7.30
CA LEU A 380 2.65 -20.10 -7.50
C LEU A 380 3.04 -20.28 -8.98
N ASN A 381 2.11 -20.05 -9.91
CA ASN A 381 2.34 -20.34 -11.32
C ASN A 381 1.92 -19.22 -12.30
N GLY A 382 1.23 -18.18 -11.82
CA GLY A 382 0.76 -17.05 -12.62
C GLY A 382 -0.48 -17.37 -13.50
N HIS A 383 -1.12 -18.51 -13.29
CA HIS A 383 -2.34 -18.85 -14.05
C HIS A 383 -3.53 -18.06 -13.52
N GLU A 384 -4.34 -17.55 -14.44
CA GLU A 384 -5.61 -16.95 -14.12
C GLU A 384 -6.59 -18.00 -13.60
N VAL A 385 -7.16 -17.76 -12.43
CA VAL A 385 -8.24 -18.58 -11.87
C VAL A 385 -9.58 -18.10 -12.39
N TRP A 386 -9.79 -16.80 -12.37
CA TRP A 386 -10.92 -16.11 -12.98
C TRP A 386 -10.62 -14.62 -13.18
N HIS A 387 -11.40 -13.97 -14.02
CA HIS A 387 -11.48 -12.51 -14.09
C HIS A 387 -12.94 -12.03 -14.14
N SER A 388 -13.11 -10.76 -13.83
CA SER A 388 -14.39 -10.04 -13.95
C SER A 388 -14.17 -8.73 -14.67
N ASP A 389 -15.01 -8.44 -15.65
CA ASP A 389 -14.90 -7.30 -16.54
C ASP A 389 -15.86 -6.17 -16.15
N PHE A 390 -15.32 -4.97 -16.03
CA PHE A 390 -16.06 -3.75 -15.70
C PHE A 390 -15.89 -2.73 -16.82
N ARG A 391 -16.96 -2.45 -17.56
CA ARG A 391 -16.92 -1.48 -18.66
C ARG A 391 -16.90 -0.06 -18.13
N GLY A 392 -15.94 0.71 -18.59
CA GLY A 392 -15.78 2.10 -18.22
C GLY A 392 -15.04 2.88 -19.30
N ARG A 393 -14.58 4.04 -18.96
CA ARG A 393 -13.89 4.91 -19.91
C ARG A 393 -12.90 5.84 -19.23
N LEU A 394 -11.92 6.33 -20.00
CA LEU A 394 -11.15 7.51 -19.71
C LEU A 394 -12.05 8.75 -19.83
N TYR A 395 -12.10 9.59 -18.81
CA TYR A 395 -12.87 10.82 -18.80
C TYR A 395 -11.96 12.04 -18.88
N ASN A 396 -12.19 12.87 -19.88
CA ASN A 396 -11.39 14.06 -20.12
C ASN A 396 -12.21 15.32 -19.80
N VAL A 397 -11.73 16.16 -18.89
CA VAL A 397 -12.32 17.44 -18.56
C VAL A 397 -11.22 18.46 -18.27
N ASP A 398 -11.33 19.67 -18.83
CA ASP A 398 -10.39 20.77 -18.61
C ASP A 398 -8.89 20.38 -18.77
N ARG A 399 -8.58 19.58 -19.78
CA ARG A 399 -7.24 19.04 -20.06
C ARG A 399 -6.69 18.09 -18.98
N LYS A 400 -7.55 17.62 -18.08
CA LYS A 400 -7.22 16.57 -17.11
C LYS A 400 -7.79 15.24 -17.59
N HIS A 401 -7.05 14.18 -17.31
CA HIS A 401 -7.45 12.80 -17.58
C HIS A 401 -7.84 12.15 -16.26
N PHE A 402 -8.96 11.44 -16.26
CA PHE A 402 -9.44 10.62 -15.14
C PHE A 402 -9.71 9.24 -15.68
N ASP A 403 -8.81 8.34 -15.40
CA ASP A 403 -8.84 6.99 -15.92
C ASP A 403 -9.97 6.19 -15.27
N GLY A 404 -10.48 5.19 -15.96
CA GLY A 404 -11.49 4.27 -15.44
C GLY A 404 -10.84 3.03 -14.80
N GLY A 405 -11.66 2.07 -14.39
CA GLY A 405 -11.19 0.80 -13.85
C GLY A 405 -10.82 0.83 -12.37
N PHE A 406 -9.71 0.19 -12.00
CA PHE A 406 -9.33 -0.05 -10.62
C PHE A 406 -8.06 0.70 -10.22
N TYR A 407 -8.23 1.79 -9.51
CA TYR A 407 -7.14 2.53 -8.87
C TYR A 407 -6.88 2.08 -7.44
N GLY A 408 -7.94 2.04 -6.64
CA GLY A 408 -7.87 1.62 -5.25
C GLY A 408 -7.51 0.14 -5.14
N THR A 409 -6.68 -0.19 -4.16
CA THR A 409 -6.34 -1.58 -3.84
C THR A 409 -7.55 -2.29 -3.23
N SER A 410 -7.79 -3.52 -3.65
CA SER A 410 -8.91 -4.34 -3.18
C SER A 410 -8.82 -4.68 -1.69
N LEU A 411 -9.95 -5.00 -1.09
CA LEU A 411 -10.07 -5.36 0.31
C LEU A 411 -10.57 -6.81 0.46
N PRO A 412 -9.82 -7.70 1.08
CA PRO A 412 -10.30 -9.03 1.43
C PRO A 412 -11.47 -9.01 2.39
N GLY A 413 -12.45 -9.85 2.13
CA GLY A 413 -13.50 -10.18 3.08
C GLY A 413 -12.96 -10.99 4.24
N ARG A 414 -13.43 -10.68 5.46
CA ARG A 414 -13.10 -11.35 6.72
C ARG A 414 -14.37 -11.61 7.51
N GLY A 415 -14.30 -12.45 8.52
CA GLY A 415 -15.47 -12.76 9.37
C GLY A 415 -16.66 -13.27 8.55
N ASP A 416 -17.80 -12.63 8.67
CA ASP A 416 -19.03 -12.95 7.92
C ASP A 416 -18.97 -12.67 6.41
N CYS A 417 -17.87 -12.05 5.95
CA CYS A 417 -17.60 -11.77 4.53
C CYS A 417 -16.40 -12.57 3.99
N ALA A 418 -15.97 -13.63 4.67
CA ALA A 418 -14.77 -14.37 4.34
C ALA A 418 -14.74 -14.98 2.92
N ASP A 419 -15.87 -15.08 2.26
CA ASP A 419 -16.03 -15.53 0.86
C ASP A 419 -15.99 -14.41 -0.18
N LEU A 420 -15.80 -13.14 0.25
CA LEU A 420 -15.84 -11.96 -0.62
C LEU A 420 -14.47 -11.31 -0.79
N ILE A 421 -14.35 -10.57 -1.89
CA ILE A 421 -13.32 -9.57 -2.15
C ILE A 421 -14.02 -8.28 -2.59
N PHE A 422 -13.56 -7.13 -2.10
CA PHE A 422 -14.18 -5.84 -2.37
C PHE A 422 -13.24 -4.91 -3.12
N ALA A 423 -13.79 -4.07 -3.99
CA ALA A 423 -13.03 -3.05 -4.70
C ALA A 423 -13.88 -1.80 -5.00
N ASN A 424 -13.21 -0.67 -5.19
CA ASN A 424 -13.82 0.50 -5.83
C ASN A 424 -13.57 0.42 -7.33
N VAL A 425 -14.60 0.63 -8.13
CA VAL A 425 -14.55 0.65 -9.60
C VAL A 425 -14.88 2.05 -10.09
N VAL A 426 -14.07 2.57 -10.97
CA VAL A 426 -14.28 3.86 -11.65
C VAL A 426 -14.84 3.59 -13.03
N TYR A 427 -16.07 4.04 -13.30
CA TYR A 427 -16.72 3.85 -14.60
C TYR A 427 -16.57 5.05 -15.54
N ASN A 428 -16.72 6.26 -15.01
CA ASN A 428 -16.71 7.51 -15.76
C ASN A 428 -17.72 7.58 -16.94
N THR A 429 -18.73 6.72 -16.94
CA THR A 429 -19.72 6.61 -18.03
C THR A 429 -20.82 7.67 -17.94
N LYS A 430 -21.07 8.20 -16.75
CA LYS A 430 -22.06 9.25 -16.46
C LYS A 430 -21.41 10.43 -15.74
N GLY A 431 -20.37 11.02 -16.36
CA GLY A 431 -19.45 11.91 -15.66
C GLY A 431 -18.49 11.12 -14.76
N MET A 432 -17.95 11.75 -13.73
CA MET A 432 -16.98 11.16 -12.80
C MET A 432 -17.69 10.25 -11.78
N ASN A 433 -18.12 9.07 -12.22
CA ASN A 433 -18.88 8.11 -11.41
C ASN A 433 -18.13 6.80 -11.18
N GLY A 434 -18.45 6.13 -10.08
CA GLY A 434 -17.92 4.83 -9.70
C GLY A 434 -18.83 4.09 -8.73
N SER A 435 -18.43 2.89 -8.36
CA SER A 435 -19.15 2.04 -7.41
C SER A 435 -18.17 1.31 -6.48
N PHE A 436 -18.68 0.94 -5.31
CA PHE A 436 -18.08 -0.07 -4.47
C PHE A 436 -18.71 -1.43 -4.84
N VAL A 437 -17.89 -2.44 -5.11
CA VAL A 437 -18.35 -3.76 -5.54
C VAL A 437 -17.85 -4.85 -4.60
N ALA A 438 -18.70 -5.85 -4.35
CA ALA A 438 -18.36 -7.10 -3.68
C ALA A 438 -18.40 -8.23 -4.68
N MET A 439 -17.33 -9.00 -4.78
CA MET A 439 -17.19 -10.16 -5.66
C MET A 439 -16.93 -11.42 -4.84
N GLU A 440 -17.48 -12.53 -5.29
CA GLU A 440 -17.21 -13.85 -4.71
C GLU A 440 -15.78 -14.28 -5.01
N ARG A 441 -14.99 -14.60 -4.00
CA ARG A 441 -13.59 -15.06 -4.19
C ARG A 441 -13.47 -16.37 -4.98
N ALA A 442 -14.49 -17.20 -4.94
CA ALA A 442 -14.50 -18.47 -5.66
C ALA A 442 -14.69 -18.31 -7.17
N SER A 443 -15.45 -17.31 -7.60
CA SER A 443 -15.94 -17.22 -9.00
C SER A 443 -15.72 -15.88 -9.68
N GLY A 444 -15.38 -14.81 -8.92
CA GLY A 444 -15.36 -13.44 -9.41
C GLY A 444 -16.74 -12.82 -9.63
N LYS A 445 -17.82 -13.59 -9.43
CA LYS A 445 -19.19 -13.09 -9.63
C LYS A 445 -19.49 -11.93 -8.69
N VAL A 446 -19.99 -10.82 -9.23
CA VAL A 446 -20.45 -9.69 -8.44
C VAL A 446 -21.67 -10.11 -7.61
N ARG A 447 -21.57 -10.01 -6.28
CA ARG A 447 -22.65 -10.29 -5.36
C ARG A 447 -23.55 -9.09 -5.18
N TYR A 448 -22.97 -7.92 -5.04
CA TYR A 448 -23.67 -6.64 -5.02
C TYR A 448 -22.75 -5.49 -5.48
N GLU A 449 -23.38 -4.40 -5.85
CA GLU A 449 -22.74 -3.17 -6.26
C GLU A 449 -23.46 -1.99 -5.59
N VAL A 450 -22.67 -1.07 -5.01
CA VAL A 450 -23.16 0.13 -4.33
C VAL A 450 -22.65 1.36 -5.08
N PRO A 451 -23.52 2.10 -5.78
CA PRO A 451 -23.12 3.32 -6.46
C PRO A 451 -22.58 4.37 -5.48
N LEU A 452 -21.40 4.91 -5.77
CA LEU A 452 -20.83 6.04 -5.05
C LEU A 452 -21.28 7.36 -5.68
N ARG A 453 -21.23 8.44 -4.91
CA ARG A 453 -21.61 9.77 -5.41
C ARG A 453 -20.63 10.31 -6.45
N CYS A 454 -19.37 9.93 -6.33
CA CYS A 454 -18.27 10.22 -7.26
C CYS A 454 -17.39 8.98 -7.37
N TYR A 455 -16.43 8.97 -8.29
CA TYR A 455 -15.43 7.90 -8.33
C TYR A 455 -14.57 7.87 -7.04
N ALA A 456 -14.00 6.72 -6.73
CA ALA A 456 -13.15 6.56 -5.55
C ALA A 456 -11.79 5.94 -5.93
N TRP A 457 -10.72 6.71 -5.69
CA TRP A 457 -9.33 6.22 -5.78
C TRP A 457 -8.80 5.74 -4.43
N SER A 458 -9.37 6.23 -3.34
CA SER A 458 -9.08 5.73 -2.01
C SER A 458 -9.33 4.23 -1.91
N SER A 459 -8.36 3.46 -1.41
CA SER A 459 -8.58 2.04 -1.15
C SER A 459 -9.55 1.87 0.02
N PRO A 460 -10.60 1.04 -0.10
CA PRO A 460 -11.49 0.78 1.01
C PRO A 460 -10.76 0.04 2.13
N VAL A 461 -11.15 0.26 3.37
CA VAL A 461 -10.64 -0.48 4.53
C VAL A 461 -11.76 -1.18 5.27
N GLY A 462 -11.52 -2.41 5.68
CA GLY A 462 -12.45 -3.20 6.47
C GLY A 462 -12.02 -3.30 7.92
N PHE A 463 -12.97 -3.57 8.79
CA PHE A 463 -12.74 -3.87 10.19
C PHE A 463 -13.83 -4.81 10.73
N LEU A 464 -13.48 -5.58 11.73
CA LEU A 464 -14.41 -6.49 12.38
C LEU A 464 -14.92 -5.89 13.69
N ASN A 465 -16.18 -6.16 14.01
CA ASN A 465 -16.70 -5.93 15.35
C ASN A 465 -16.51 -7.16 16.26
N GLU A 466 -16.93 -7.07 17.50
CA GLU A 466 -16.84 -8.15 18.50
C GLU A 466 -17.67 -9.40 18.12
N LYS A 467 -18.59 -9.29 17.17
CA LYS A 467 -19.40 -10.40 16.63
C LYS A 467 -18.80 -11.02 15.38
N ASN A 468 -17.59 -10.60 14.98
CA ASN A 468 -16.95 -11.02 13.75
C ASN A 468 -17.72 -10.62 12.47
N GLU A 469 -18.54 -9.56 12.55
CA GLU A 469 -19.20 -8.94 11.40
C GLU A 469 -18.27 -7.91 10.78
N GLN A 470 -18.12 -7.94 9.45
CA GLN A 470 -17.27 -7.01 8.73
C GLN A 470 -18.03 -5.74 8.32
N TYR A 471 -17.43 -4.61 8.65
CA TYR A 471 -17.83 -3.29 8.20
C TYR A 471 -16.74 -2.69 7.33
N ILE A 472 -17.14 -1.77 6.44
CA ILE A 472 -16.23 -1.18 5.46
C ILE A 472 -16.37 0.33 5.50
N PHE A 473 -15.23 0.99 5.55
CA PHE A 473 -15.12 2.41 5.27
C PHE A 473 -14.64 2.60 3.83
N ALA A 474 -15.36 3.41 3.06
CA ALA A 474 -14.98 3.89 1.74
C ALA A 474 -15.09 5.42 1.69
N ALA A 475 -14.34 6.06 0.81
CA ALA A 475 -14.40 7.50 0.60
C ALA A 475 -14.22 7.83 -0.88
N ASP A 476 -14.90 8.89 -1.35
CA ASP A 476 -14.87 9.30 -2.75
C ASP A 476 -14.18 10.65 -2.98
N CYS A 477 -13.94 10.96 -4.24
CA CYS A 477 -13.28 12.19 -4.65
C CYS A 477 -14.16 13.45 -4.56
N ALA A 478 -15.43 13.31 -4.16
CA ALA A 478 -16.30 14.46 -3.79
C ALA A 478 -16.25 14.79 -2.28
N GLY A 479 -15.34 14.17 -1.53
CA GLY A 479 -15.19 14.39 -0.09
C GLY A 479 -16.22 13.65 0.78
N ARG A 480 -16.91 12.68 0.21
CA ARG A 480 -17.92 11.88 0.92
C ARG A 480 -17.29 10.62 1.49
N VAL A 481 -17.70 10.29 2.70
CA VAL A 481 -17.37 9.03 3.39
C VAL A 481 -18.60 8.15 3.49
N TYR A 482 -18.36 6.84 3.52
CA TYR A 482 -19.37 5.80 3.60
C TYR A 482 -18.97 4.79 4.66
N LEU A 483 -19.93 4.39 5.49
CA LEU A 483 -19.86 3.22 6.35
C LEU A 483 -20.83 2.17 5.81
N LEU A 484 -20.32 1.02 5.43
CA LEU A 484 -21.08 -0.04 4.79
C LEU A 484 -21.06 -1.31 5.65
N ARG A 485 -22.15 -2.08 5.61
CA ARG A 485 -22.17 -3.46 6.08
C ARG A 485 -21.56 -4.35 5.00
N GLY A 486 -20.51 -5.10 5.33
CA GLY A 486 -19.73 -5.84 4.34
C GLY A 486 -20.50 -6.94 3.62
N ASN A 487 -21.37 -7.67 4.30
CA ASN A 487 -22.08 -8.80 3.71
C ASN A 487 -23.25 -8.42 2.80
N THR A 488 -23.78 -7.18 2.89
CA THR A 488 -24.97 -6.72 2.14
C THR A 488 -24.73 -5.50 1.26
N GLY A 489 -23.68 -4.71 1.53
CA GLY A 489 -23.47 -3.42 0.88
C GLY A 489 -24.38 -2.30 1.40
N GLU A 490 -25.17 -2.55 2.47
CA GLU A 490 -26.02 -1.53 3.09
C GLU A 490 -25.20 -0.32 3.52
N ILE A 491 -25.57 0.87 3.04
CA ILE A 491 -24.98 2.12 3.51
C ILE A 491 -25.60 2.47 4.87
N ILE A 492 -24.86 2.21 5.95
CA ILE A 492 -25.28 2.51 7.32
C ILE A 492 -25.18 4.02 7.58
N TYR A 493 -24.14 4.65 7.05
CA TYR A 493 -23.88 6.08 7.22
C TYR A 493 -23.16 6.66 6.01
N SER A 494 -23.47 7.89 5.67
CA SER A 494 -22.75 8.64 4.63
C SER A 494 -22.84 10.14 4.87
N ALA A 495 -21.73 10.83 4.79
CA ALA A 495 -21.64 12.28 4.95
C ALA A 495 -20.53 12.88 4.08
N VAL A 496 -20.64 14.17 3.73
CA VAL A 496 -19.51 14.92 3.19
C VAL A 496 -18.72 15.46 4.39
N VAL A 497 -17.44 15.10 4.47
CA VAL A 497 -16.57 15.44 5.60
C VAL A 497 -15.38 16.28 5.16
N GLY A 498 -14.73 15.88 4.07
CA GLY A 498 -13.54 16.53 3.55
C GLY A 498 -13.72 17.12 2.16
N HIS A 499 -12.58 17.31 1.55
CA HIS A 499 -12.46 17.61 0.14
C HIS A 499 -11.90 16.38 -0.55
N ASN A 500 -11.88 16.07 -1.69
CA ASN A 500 -11.33 14.94 -2.42
C ASN A 500 -10.50 13.93 -1.58
N PHE A 501 -11.02 12.73 -1.34
CA PHE A 501 -10.32 11.62 -0.69
C PHE A 501 -9.67 10.72 -1.74
N GLU A 502 -8.36 10.83 -1.89
CA GLU A 502 -7.53 9.91 -2.68
C GLU A 502 -6.69 9.01 -1.76
N SER A 503 -6.34 9.51 -0.59
CA SER A 503 -5.60 8.79 0.45
C SER A 503 -6.34 7.56 0.95
N SER A 504 -5.61 6.49 1.23
CA SER A 504 -6.17 5.29 1.86
C SER A 504 -6.22 5.45 3.38
N PRO A 505 -7.27 4.99 4.06
CA PRO A 505 -7.39 5.10 5.51
C PRO A 505 -6.60 4.02 6.26
N VAL A 506 -6.33 4.29 7.56
CA VAL A 506 -5.87 3.30 8.54
C VAL A 506 -6.89 3.21 9.68
N VAL A 507 -7.24 2.00 10.10
CA VAL A 507 -8.18 1.76 11.22
C VAL A 507 -7.42 1.34 12.46
N VAL A 508 -7.78 1.94 13.60
CA VAL A 508 -7.21 1.67 14.93
C VAL A 508 -8.34 1.60 15.95
N GLY A 509 -8.72 0.39 16.37
CA GLY A 509 -9.87 0.19 17.24
C GLY A 509 -11.13 0.85 16.70
N ASN A 510 -11.82 1.63 17.52
CA ASN A 510 -13.02 2.38 17.13
C ASN A 510 -12.72 3.71 16.40
N THR A 511 -11.56 3.86 15.78
CA THR A 511 -11.25 5.07 15.02
C THR A 511 -10.56 4.75 13.69
N LEU A 512 -10.57 5.69 12.80
CA LEU A 512 -9.80 5.67 11.57
C LEU A 512 -9.10 7.02 11.34
N VAL A 513 -7.99 6.99 10.61
CA VAL A 513 -7.28 8.20 10.18
C VAL A 513 -7.13 8.17 8.65
N VAL A 514 -7.44 9.28 8.00
CA VAL A 514 -7.38 9.42 6.54
C VAL A 514 -7.00 10.84 6.14
N GLY A 515 -6.24 10.98 5.07
CA GLY A 515 -5.91 12.28 4.50
C GLY A 515 -6.88 12.72 3.42
N SER A 516 -7.05 14.03 3.27
CA SER A 516 -7.82 14.64 2.19
C SER A 516 -6.96 15.66 1.45
N ARG A 517 -7.11 15.78 0.15
CA ARG A 517 -6.42 16.81 -0.66
C ARG A 517 -6.81 18.25 -0.30
N GLY A 518 -7.80 18.43 0.55
CA GLY A 518 -8.15 19.72 1.18
C GLY A 518 -7.21 20.14 2.32
N ASN A 519 -5.94 19.76 2.29
CA ASN A 519 -4.91 20.10 3.28
C ASN A 519 -5.24 19.61 4.71
N THR A 520 -5.97 18.49 4.83
CA THR A 520 -6.44 18.02 6.13
C THR A 520 -6.22 16.53 6.30
N ILE A 521 -5.72 16.15 7.46
CA ILE A 521 -5.74 14.77 7.94
C ILE A 521 -6.82 14.69 9.01
N PHE A 522 -7.74 13.75 8.87
CA PHE A 522 -8.85 13.52 9.78
C PHE A 522 -8.61 12.30 10.65
N LYS A 523 -8.88 12.39 11.95
CA LYS A 523 -9.23 11.22 12.77
C LYS A 523 -10.73 11.22 12.96
N MET A 524 -11.34 10.06 12.72
CA MET A 524 -12.78 9.87 12.84
C MET A 524 -13.06 8.73 13.80
N ALA A 525 -14.10 8.86 14.60
CA ALA A 525 -14.60 7.80 15.48
C ALA A 525 -15.67 6.96 14.76
N ILE A 526 -15.56 5.66 14.87
CA ILE A 526 -16.56 4.67 14.46
C ILE A 526 -17.45 4.44 15.70
N ARG A 527 -18.75 4.76 15.59
CA ARG A 527 -19.69 4.70 16.72
C ARG A 527 -20.88 3.78 16.42
#